data_07040cb97ebe89088b0061e263a78bd9
#
_entry.id   07040cb97ebe89088b0061e263a78bd9
#
_cell.length_a   1.000
_cell.length_b   1.000
_cell.length_c   1.000
_cell.angle_alpha   90.00
_cell.angle_beta   90.00
_cell.angle_gamma   90.00
#
_symmetry.space_group_name_H-M   'P 1'
#
loop_
_entity.id
_entity.type
_entity.pdbx_description
1 polymer ?
#
loop_
_entity_poly.entity_id
_entity_poly.type
_entity_poly.pdbx_seq_one_letter_code
_entity_poly.pdbx_strand_id
1 'polypeptide(L)'
;MFQFLGLIGSAVSAASSISRANAAAASAELNAFMTETQRVQNEVSTKQQSNLRNEQFQFAQSANLALMGGAMSRDISGVDRSVAAFLERQREIAYSDIANVEFQGKQQDLALSIAAMSERRRAADIRASGLANAFTTALTGLMDYNEVRMPSSPPPEKPFSFLDT
;
A
#
# COMPACT_ATOMS: atom_id res chain seq x y z
N MET A 1 26.93 -8.50 42.46
CA MET A 1 26.99 -7.35 41.51
C MET A 1 26.63 -7.72 40.07
N PHE A 2 26.83 -8.97 39.63
CA PHE A 2 26.51 -9.42 38.25
C PHE A 2 25.02 -9.58 37.92
N GLN A 3 24.14 -9.68 38.91
CA GLN A 3 22.70 -9.92 38.73
C GLN A 3 21.92 -8.74 38.15
N PHE A 4 22.39 -7.49 38.41
CA PHE A 4 21.78 -6.28 37.83
C PHE A 4 22.08 -6.09 36.34
N LEU A 5 23.17 -6.67 35.84
CA LEU A 5 23.57 -6.55 34.44
C LEU A 5 22.63 -7.29 33.50
N GLY A 6 22.09 -8.45 33.93
CA GLY A 6 21.11 -9.21 33.13
C GLY A 6 19.77 -8.46 32.94
N LEU A 7 19.29 -7.83 33.99
CA LEU A 7 18.02 -7.08 33.98
C LEU A 7 18.15 -5.77 33.16
N ILE A 8 19.28 -5.10 33.25
CA ILE A 8 19.59 -3.92 32.43
C ILE A 8 19.74 -4.32 30.97
N GLY A 9 20.41 -5.46 30.69
CA GLY A 9 20.58 -6.00 29.32
C GLY A 9 19.24 -6.32 28.64
N SER A 10 18.32 -6.98 29.36
CA SER A 10 16.99 -7.29 28.81
C SER A 10 16.12 -6.05 28.59
N ALA A 11 16.18 -5.06 29.48
CA ALA A 11 15.46 -3.80 29.31
C ALA A 11 16.00 -2.98 28.14
N VAL A 12 17.31 -2.92 27.93
CA VAL A 12 17.94 -2.25 26.79
C VAL A 12 17.62 -2.96 25.48
N SER A 13 17.62 -4.30 25.46
CA SER A 13 17.28 -5.07 24.26
C SER A 13 15.80 -4.95 23.90
N ALA A 14 14.89 -4.92 24.88
CA ALA A 14 13.47 -4.66 24.66
C ALA A 14 13.23 -3.24 24.10
N ALA A 15 13.87 -2.22 24.66
CA ALA A 15 13.79 -0.84 24.16
C ALA A 15 14.34 -0.71 22.73
N SER A 16 15.44 -1.39 22.41
CA SER A 16 16.02 -1.38 21.05
C SER A 16 15.13 -2.09 20.03
N SER A 17 14.42 -3.16 20.40
CA SER A 17 13.48 -3.86 19.52
C SER A 17 12.27 -2.99 19.18
N ILE A 18 11.72 -2.25 20.15
CA ILE A 18 10.64 -1.29 19.92
C ILE A 18 11.10 -0.15 19.01
N SER A 19 12.28 0.39 19.25
CA SER A 19 12.82 1.48 18.42
C SER A 19 13.04 1.06 16.97
N ARG A 20 13.57 -0.14 16.72
CA ARG A 20 13.73 -0.71 15.38
C ARG A 20 12.38 -0.97 14.71
N ALA A 21 11.41 -1.53 15.44
CA ALA A 21 10.07 -1.75 14.93
C ALA A 21 9.39 -0.43 14.56
N ASN A 22 9.51 0.59 15.37
CA ASN A 22 8.96 1.92 15.05
C ASN A 22 9.61 2.55 13.82
N ALA A 23 10.93 2.44 13.67
CA ALA A 23 11.62 2.93 12.47
C ALA A 23 11.21 2.18 11.21
N ALA A 24 11.09 0.85 11.29
CA ALA A 24 10.62 0.02 10.17
C ALA A 24 9.14 0.29 9.83
N ALA A 25 8.29 0.50 10.82
CA ALA A 25 6.89 0.88 10.62
C ALA A 25 6.76 2.27 9.98
N ALA A 26 7.58 3.24 10.41
CA ALA A 26 7.61 4.58 9.81
C ALA A 26 8.03 4.52 8.34
N SER A 27 8.97 3.65 7.96
CA SER A 27 9.35 3.46 6.55
C SER A 27 8.19 2.88 5.72
N ALA A 28 7.44 1.92 6.26
CA ALA A 28 6.25 1.37 5.58
C ALA A 28 5.12 2.40 5.45
N GLU A 29 4.92 3.26 6.45
CA GLU A 29 3.97 4.37 6.36
C GLU A 29 4.38 5.41 5.32
N LEU A 30 5.69 5.71 5.21
CA LEU A 30 6.21 6.59 4.17
C LEU A 30 5.95 6.01 2.78
N ASN A 31 6.17 4.70 2.59
CA ASN A 31 5.85 4.01 1.34
C ASN A 31 4.35 4.08 1.01
N ALA A 32 3.48 3.89 2.00
CA ALA A 32 2.04 4.05 1.83
C ALA A 32 1.68 5.47 1.39
N PHE A 33 2.28 6.49 2.01
CA PHE A 33 2.07 7.90 1.64
C PHE A 33 2.55 8.20 0.22
N MET A 34 3.72 7.68 -0.17
CA MET A 34 4.23 7.82 -1.54
C MET A 34 3.30 7.17 -2.57
N THR A 35 2.76 6.00 -2.25
CA THR A 35 1.79 5.29 -3.09
C THR A 35 0.47 6.09 -3.21
N GLU A 36 0.00 6.71 -2.14
CA GLU A 36 -1.17 7.61 -2.20
C GLU A 36 -0.90 8.86 -3.03
N THR A 37 0.29 9.42 -2.96
CA THR A 37 0.70 10.54 -3.82
C THR A 37 0.70 10.14 -5.30
N GLN A 38 1.21 8.95 -5.62
CA GLN A 38 1.15 8.38 -6.98
C GLN A 38 -0.30 8.19 -7.45
N ARG A 39 -1.18 7.76 -6.54
CA ARG A 39 -2.62 7.62 -6.81
C ARG A 39 -3.25 8.94 -7.22
N VAL A 40 -2.98 10.03 -6.47
CA VAL A 40 -3.48 11.37 -6.81
C VAL A 40 -2.92 11.85 -8.16
N GLN A 41 -1.63 11.61 -8.41
CA GLN A 41 -1.01 11.94 -9.72
C GLN A 41 -1.64 11.15 -10.86
N ASN A 42 -1.94 9.87 -10.66
CA ASN A 42 -2.62 9.04 -11.64
C ASN A 42 -4.04 9.57 -11.94
N GLU A 43 -4.80 9.96 -10.91
CA GLU A 43 -6.13 10.56 -11.09
C GLU A 43 -6.07 11.84 -11.90
N VAL A 44 -5.13 12.74 -11.58
CA VAL A 44 -4.91 13.98 -12.32
C VAL A 44 -4.54 13.70 -13.78
N SER A 45 -3.58 12.79 -14.01
CA SER A 45 -3.15 12.38 -15.35
C SER A 45 -4.30 11.79 -16.18
N THR A 46 -5.11 10.91 -15.58
CA THR A 46 -6.28 10.31 -16.23
C THR A 46 -7.28 11.38 -16.64
N LYS A 47 -7.59 12.34 -15.75
CA LYS A 47 -8.49 13.46 -16.06
C LYS A 47 -7.93 14.35 -17.17
N GLN A 48 -6.63 14.65 -17.16
CA GLN A 48 -5.99 15.42 -18.22
C GLN A 48 -6.06 14.71 -19.56
N GLN A 49 -5.78 13.40 -19.59
CA GLN A 49 -5.88 12.60 -20.82
C GLN A 49 -7.32 12.55 -21.36
N SER A 50 -8.30 12.35 -20.47
CA SER A 50 -9.72 12.37 -20.84
C SER A 50 -10.13 13.72 -21.42
N ASN A 51 -9.73 14.83 -20.79
CA ASN A 51 -9.99 16.17 -21.29
C ASN A 51 -9.33 16.43 -22.65
N LEU A 52 -8.05 16.06 -22.82
CA LEU A 52 -7.36 16.18 -24.10
C LEU A 52 -8.04 15.39 -25.21
N ARG A 53 -8.52 14.18 -24.93
CA ARG A 53 -9.29 13.39 -25.90
C ARG A 53 -10.60 14.07 -26.28
N ASN A 54 -11.29 14.64 -25.31
CA ASN A 54 -12.52 15.38 -25.56
C ASN A 54 -12.27 16.64 -26.41
N GLU A 55 -11.23 17.42 -26.09
CA GLU A 55 -10.84 18.59 -26.89
C GLU A 55 -10.45 18.22 -28.33
N GLN A 56 -9.65 17.14 -28.50
CA GLN A 56 -9.29 16.63 -29.83
C GLN A 56 -10.53 16.22 -30.62
N PHE A 57 -11.48 15.57 -29.96
CA PHE A 57 -12.74 15.19 -30.60
C PHE A 57 -13.55 16.42 -31.01
N GLN A 58 -13.72 17.41 -30.14
CA GLN A 58 -14.43 18.64 -30.46
C GLN A 58 -13.78 19.40 -31.61
N PHE A 59 -12.44 19.46 -31.64
CA PHE A 59 -11.70 20.05 -32.74
C PHE A 59 -11.91 19.31 -34.05
N ALA A 60 -11.78 17.99 -34.03
CA ALA A 60 -12.03 17.16 -35.22
C ALA A 60 -13.49 17.27 -35.73
N GLN A 61 -14.45 17.32 -34.82
CA GLN A 61 -15.87 17.53 -35.16
C GLN A 61 -16.08 18.89 -35.80
N SER A 62 -15.48 19.95 -35.25
CA SER A 62 -15.61 21.32 -35.80
C SER A 62 -14.97 21.43 -37.17
N ALA A 63 -13.78 20.84 -37.38
CA ALA A 63 -13.10 20.79 -38.66
C ALA A 63 -13.92 20.02 -39.71
N ASN A 64 -14.48 18.88 -39.34
CA ASN A 64 -15.32 18.09 -40.25
C ASN A 64 -16.61 18.82 -40.62
N LEU A 65 -17.24 19.49 -39.65
CA LEU A 65 -18.43 20.32 -39.93
C LEU A 65 -18.09 21.53 -40.84
N ALA A 66 -16.94 22.17 -40.69
CA ALA A 66 -16.51 23.24 -41.55
C ALA A 66 -16.25 22.79 -43.00
N LEU A 67 -15.59 21.60 -43.15
CA LEU A 67 -15.38 20.99 -44.47
C LEU A 67 -16.68 20.57 -45.15
N MET A 68 -17.62 20.03 -44.39
CA MET A 68 -18.92 19.57 -44.90
C MET A 68 -19.82 20.78 -45.21
N GLY A 69 -19.83 21.81 -44.34
CA GLY A 69 -20.58 23.04 -44.58
C GLY A 69 -20.19 23.76 -45.86
N GLY A 70 -18.90 23.76 -46.23
CA GLY A 70 -18.42 24.24 -47.53
C GLY A 70 -18.88 23.36 -48.71
N ALA A 71 -19.14 22.09 -48.53
CA ALA A 71 -19.66 21.20 -49.55
C ALA A 71 -21.19 21.17 -49.65
N MET A 72 -21.91 21.49 -48.55
CA MET A 72 -23.37 21.49 -48.46
C MET A 72 -24.05 22.67 -49.14
N SER A 73 -23.30 23.69 -49.60
CA SER A 73 -23.86 24.82 -50.38
C SER A 73 -24.33 24.40 -51.79
N ARG A 74 -24.20 23.13 -52.16
CA ARG A 74 -24.68 22.55 -53.44
C ARG A 74 -25.61 21.38 -53.16
N ASP A 75 -26.91 21.65 -53.12
CA ASP A 75 -28.08 20.77 -53.26
C ASP A 75 -27.87 19.29 -52.92
N ILE A 76 -28.13 18.87 -51.63
CA ILE A 76 -27.82 17.53 -51.16
C ILE A 76 -28.89 17.01 -50.18
N SER A 77 -30.01 16.58 -50.67
CA SER A 77 -31.02 15.87 -49.87
C SER A 77 -30.65 14.39 -49.52
N GLY A 78 -29.56 13.83 -50.10
CA GLY A 78 -29.07 12.49 -49.87
C GLY A 78 -27.85 12.34 -49.01
N VAL A 79 -27.02 13.41 -48.89
CA VAL A 79 -25.77 13.40 -48.12
C VAL A 79 -26.03 13.56 -46.61
N ASP A 80 -27.15 14.10 -46.21
CA ASP A 80 -27.51 14.39 -44.82
C ASP A 80 -27.48 13.15 -43.90
N ARG A 81 -27.98 12.00 -44.39
CA ARG A 81 -28.00 10.75 -43.60
C ARG A 81 -26.64 10.11 -43.45
N SER A 82 -25.81 10.13 -44.48
CA SER A 82 -24.49 9.54 -44.43
C SER A 82 -23.52 10.37 -43.58
N VAL A 83 -23.68 11.70 -43.62
CA VAL A 83 -22.91 12.66 -42.73
C VAL A 83 -23.32 12.48 -41.27
N ALA A 84 -24.62 12.41 -40.98
CA ALA A 84 -25.12 12.16 -39.64
C ALA A 84 -24.60 10.83 -39.08
N ALA A 85 -24.69 9.74 -39.84
CA ALA A 85 -24.16 8.45 -39.45
C ALA A 85 -22.64 8.44 -39.25
N PHE A 86 -21.90 9.17 -40.07
CA PHE A 86 -20.44 9.30 -39.90
C PHE A 86 -20.07 10.07 -38.61
N LEU A 87 -20.76 11.18 -38.35
CA LEU A 87 -20.52 11.97 -37.11
C LEU A 87 -20.91 11.18 -35.86
N GLU A 88 -22.00 10.41 -35.92
CA GLU A 88 -22.43 9.55 -34.83
C GLU A 88 -21.39 8.43 -34.55
N ARG A 89 -20.87 7.82 -35.61
CA ARG A 89 -19.79 6.82 -35.47
C ARG A 89 -18.52 7.39 -34.89
N GLN A 90 -18.12 8.61 -35.28
CA GLN A 90 -16.97 9.28 -34.69
C GLN A 90 -17.20 9.61 -33.22
N ARG A 91 -18.42 9.99 -32.84
CA ARG A 91 -18.80 10.23 -31.44
C ARG A 91 -18.71 8.97 -30.61
N GLU A 92 -19.25 7.84 -31.11
CA GLU A 92 -19.14 6.54 -30.42
C GLU A 92 -17.68 6.13 -30.18
N ILE A 93 -16.84 6.26 -31.19
CA ILE A 93 -15.41 5.95 -31.09
C ILE A 93 -14.74 6.84 -30.03
N ALA A 94 -14.99 8.15 -30.05
CA ALA A 94 -14.42 9.09 -29.10
C ALA A 94 -14.86 8.81 -27.65
N TYR A 95 -16.16 8.54 -27.44
CA TYR A 95 -16.65 8.18 -26.10
C TYR A 95 -16.11 6.84 -25.62
N SER A 96 -15.96 5.86 -26.52
CA SER A 96 -15.33 4.58 -26.18
C SER A 96 -13.87 4.76 -25.78
N ASP A 97 -13.12 5.62 -26.48
CA ASP A 97 -11.72 5.91 -26.17
C ASP A 97 -11.59 6.63 -24.82
N ILE A 98 -12.42 7.62 -24.54
CA ILE A 98 -12.48 8.31 -23.24
C ILE A 98 -12.83 7.33 -22.12
N ALA A 99 -13.85 6.48 -22.32
CA ALA A 99 -14.25 5.49 -21.34
C ALA A 99 -13.14 4.46 -21.04
N ASN A 100 -12.37 4.07 -22.07
CA ASN A 100 -11.20 3.20 -21.90
C ASN A 100 -10.09 3.84 -21.08
N VAL A 101 -9.79 5.14 -21.31
CA VAL A 101 -8.80 5.90 -20.51
C VAL A 101 -9.24 5.98 -19.06
N GLU A 102 -10.51 6.31 -18.80
CA GLU A 102 -11.06 6.37 -17.44
C GLU A 102 -11.06 5.01 -16.75
N PHE A 103 -11.39 3.94 -17.48
CA PHE A 103 -11.37 2.58 -16.96
C PHE A 103 -9.96 2.14 -16.56
N GLN A 104 -8.97 2.40 -17.41
CA GLN A 104 -7.56 2.14 -17.09
C GLN A 104 -7.08 2.94 -15.88
N GLY A 105 -7.46 4.22 -15.81
CA GLY A 105 -7.17 5.07 -14.66
C GLY A 105 -7.76 4.52 -13.36
N LYS A 106 -9.01 4.05 -13.38
CA LYS A 106 -9.66 3.42 -12.22
C LYS A 106 -9.01 2.10 -11.80
N GLN A 107 -8.58 1.28 -12.76
CA GLN A 107 -7.84 0.05 -12.46
C GLN A 107 -6.50 0.34 -11.77
N GLN A 108 -5.76 1.34 -12.26
CA GLN A 108 -4.51 1.77 -11.64
C GLN A 108 -4.76 2.38 -10.25
N ASP A 109 -5.81 3.18 -10.09
CA ASP A 109 -6.20 3.77 -8.79
C ASP A 109 -6.51 2.67 -7.78
N LEU A 110 -7.27 1.63 -8.18
CA LEU A 110 -7.56 0.48 -7.33
C LEU A 110 -6.28 -0.28 -6.94
N ALA A 111 -5.38 -0.54 -7.88
CA ALA A 111 -4.12 -1.23 -7.61
C ALA A 111 -3.25 -0.44 -6.62
N LEU A 112 -3.13 0.87 -6.80
CA LEU A 112 -2.39 1.75 -5.89
C LEU A 112 -3.05 1.82 -4.51
N SER A 113 -4.39 1.85 -4.43
CA SER A 113 -5.09 1.86 -3.14
C SER A 113 -4.87 0.57 -2.35
N ILE A 114 -4.88 -0.58 -3.02
CA ILE A 114 -4.57 -1.89 -2.41
C ILE A 114 -3.11 -1.91 -1.92
N ALA A 115 -2.18 -1.41 -2.74
CA ALA A 115 -0.77 -1.32 -2.36
C ALA A 115 -0.56 -0.43 -1.13
N ALA A 116 -1.17 0.75 -1.07
CA ALA A 116 -1.12 1.63 0.09
C ALA A 116 -1.71 0.98 1.35
N MET A 117 -2.84 0.29 1.22
CA MET A 117 -3.44 -0.45 2.34
C MET A 117 -2.54 -1.60 2.83
N SER A 118 -1.87 -2.32 1.92
CA SER A 118 -0.95 -3.40 2.29
C SER A 118 0.25 -2.87 3.07
N GLU A 119 0.82 -1.73 2.70
CA GLU A 119 1.91 -1.11 3.43
C GLU A 119 1.48 -0.59 4.81
N ARG A 120 0.27 -0.04 4.94
CA ARG A 120 -0.28 0.34 6.25
C ARG A 120 -0.49 -0.86 7.18
N ARG A 121 -1.01 -1.98 6.65
CA ARG A 121 -1.13 -3.22 7.43
C ARG A 121 0.24 -3.72 7.85
N ARG A 122 1.20 -3.73 6.94
CA ARG A 122 2.58 -4.09 7.24
C ARG A 122 3.18 -3.23 8.35
N ALA A 123 2.95 -1.93 8.34
CA ALA A 123 3.39 -1.04 9.42
C ALA A 123 2.77 -1.42 10.77
N ALA A 124 1.47 -1.74 10.80
CA ALA A 124 0.77 -2.18 12.01
C ALA A 124 1.31 -3.52 12.52
N ASP A 125 1.54 -4.49 11.63
CA ASP A 125 2.09 -5.81 11.95
C ASP A 125 3.53 -5.71 12.51
N ILE A 126 4.36 -4.85 11.93
CA ILE A 126 5.72 -4.58 12.42
C ILE A 126 5.68 -4.00 13.85
N ARG A 127 4.77 -3.05 14.12
CA ARG A 127 4.61 -2.51 15.48
C ARG A 127 4.13 -3.57 16.47
N ALA A 128 3.14 -4.36 16.08
CA ALA A 128 2.60 -5.43 16.92
C ALA A 128 3.68 -6.48 17.24
N SER A 129 4.43 -6.92 16.22
CA SER A 129 5.52 -7.89 16.41
C SER A 129 6.67 -7.31 17.24
N GLY A 130 7.01 -6.04 17.05
CA GLY A 130 8.01 -5.35 17.85
C GLY A 130 7.65 -5.28 19.33
N LEU A 131 6.38 -4.99 19.65
CA LEU A 131 5.85 -5.01 21.00
C LEU A 131 5.85 -6.44 21.60
N ALA A 132 5.40 -7.45 20.82
CA ALA A 132 5.39 -8.83 21.26
C ALA A 132 6.82 -9.32 21.56
N ASN A 133 7.78 -9.02 20.70
CA ASN A 133 9.19 -9.37 20.93
C ASN A 133 9.78 -8.67 22.15
N ALA A 134 9.48 -7.39 22.34
CA ALA A 134 9.91 -6.65 23.51
C ALA A 134 9.32 -7.24 24.81
N PHE A 135 8.05 -7.62 24.79
CA PHE A 135 7.39 -8.25 25.93
C PHE A 135 7.98 -9.62 26.23
N THR A 136 8.23 -10.46 25.21
CA THR A 136 8.87 -11.76 25.36
C THR A 136 10.27 -11.61 25.95
N THR A 137 11.06 -10.67 25.43
CA THR A 137 12.41 -10.39 25.94
C THR A 137 12.40 -9.95 27.40
N ALA A 138 11.44 -9.09 27.77
CA ALA A 138 11.27 -8.65 29.16
C ALA A 138 10.85 -9.80 30.08
N LEU A 139 9.94 -10.65 29.66
CA LEU A 139 9.51 -11.84 30.42
C LEU A 139 10.67 -12.83 30.61
N THR A 140 11.43 -13.12 29.56
CA THR A 140 12.60 -14.02 29.64
C THR A 140 13.62 -13.47 30.65
N GLY A 141 13.92 -12.17 30.59
CA GLY A 141 14.80 -11.54 31.56
C GLY A 141 14.30 -11.59 33.01
N LEU A 142 12.99 -11.53 33.23
CA LEU A 142 12.37 -11.72 34.55
C LEU A 142 12.42 -13.18 35.02
N MET A 143 12.23 -14.14 34.13
CA MET A 143 12.32 -15.57 34.45
C MET A 143 13.75 -15.94 34.82
N ASP A 144 14.74 -15.53 34.03
CA ASP A 144 16.16 -15.76 34.31
C ASP A 144 16.57 -15.15 35.66
N TYR A 145 16.07 -13.94 35.97
CA TYR A 145 16.30 -13.29 37.27
C TYR A 145 15.72 -14.11 38.43
N ASN A 146 14.51 -14.67 38.25
CA ASN A 146 13.84 -15.45 39.31
C ASN A 146 14.48 -16.84 39.51
N GLU A 147 14.99 -17.44 38.44
CA GLU A 147 15.71 -18.72 38.52
C GLU A 147 17.04 -18.59 39.24
N VAL A 148 17.77 -17.52 39.04
CA VAL A 148 19.01 -17.20 39.76
C VAL A 148 18.76 -16.88 41.24
N ARG A 149 17.57 -16.37 41.58
CA ARG A 149 17.21 -15.99 42.95
C ARG A 149 16.74 -17.17 43.80
N MET A 150 16.20 -18.22 43.16
CA MET A 150 15.82 -19.47 43.81
C MET A 150 16.77 -20.58 43.32
N PRO A 151 17.94 -20.75 43.94
CA PRO A 151 18.76 -21.91 43.59
C PRO A 151 17.95 -23.17 43.82
N SER A 152 17.87 -24.02 42.80
CA SER A 152 17.26 -25.32 42.91
C SER A 152 17.70 -26.02 44.20
N SER A 153 16.74 -26.51 45.01
CA SER A 153 17.01 -27.25 46.23
C SER A 153 18.13 -28.26 45.97
N PRO A 154 19.10 -28.38 46.89
CA PRO A 154 20.18 -29.36 46.72
C PRO A 154 19.58 -30.72 46.43
N PRO A 155 20.21 -31.52 45.57
CA PRO A 155 19.73 -32.86 45.27
C PRO A 155 19.60 -33.66 46.57
N PRO A 156 18.57 -34.49 46.75
CA PRO A 156 18.37 -35.23 47.97
C PRO A 156 19.63 -36.05 48.25
N GLU A 157 20.20 -35.85 49.43
CA GLU A 157 21.34 -36.61 49.89
C GLU A 157 20.98 -38.08 49.78
N LYS A 158 21.81 -38.85 49.04
CA LYS A 158 21.65 -40.31 48.98
C LYS A 158 21.73 -40.84 50.39
N PRO A 159 20.76 -41.68 50.83
CA PRO A 159 20.84 -42.27 52.16
C PRO A 159 22.13 -43.08 52.27
N PHE A 160 22.92 -42.72 53.26
CA PHE A 160 24.11 -43.46 53.58
C PHE A 160 23.69 -44.94 53.83
N SER A 161 24.08 -45.90 52.97
CA SER A 161 23.93 -47.32 53.19
C SER A 161 25.01 -47.74 54.17
N PHE A 162 24.60 -47.86 55.45
CA PHE A 162 25.38 -48.54 56.47
C PHE A 162 25.27 -50.12 56.30
N LEU A 163 25.91 -50.66 55.28
CA LEU A 163 26.09 -52.07 55.15
C LEU A 163 27.28 -52.35 54.26
N ASP A 164 28.47 -52.34 54.85
CA ASP A 164 29.61 -53.15 54.40
C ASP A 164 30.52 -53.31 55.61
N THR A 165 30.23 -54.39 56.35
CA THR A 165 31.20 -55.12 57.15
C THR A 165 31.24 -56.56 56.73
#